data_29efa055e65dc95dd2abd57ead8dd9c0
#
_entry.id   29efa055e65dc95dd2abd57ead8dd9c0
#
_cell.length_a   1.000
_cell.length_b   1.000
_cell.length_c   1.000
_cell.angle_alpha   90.00
_cell.angle_beta   90.00
_cell.angle_gamma   90.00
#
_symmetry.space_group_name_H-M   'P 1'
#
loop_
_entity.id
_entity.type
_entity.pdbx_description
1 polymer ?
#
loop_
_entity_poly.entity_id
_entity_poly.type
_entity_poly.pdbx_seq_one_letter_code
_entity_poly.pdbx_strand_id
1 'polypeptide(L)'
;MKNVIDVTSKAAMSRRGFIGFASVAALSAVALSGCSSQESAAPEATSMKIGTMQTEDSLPFWVAEQKGFYGDHDVEVEIVTFQSAQELSTAFAAGEIDGAMTDIMVSASLVASGIGLNLAWVTLGATPEQGRFGIQTSPESGIKSLADLKGKGIGVGSNTVPEYVMDKLMEAAGASEGEIVNEEIKKLPVRYESMTNNQVAAAALPGSLLALGEATGMITLADDTQSVGNVSQSVLAVRSSWLEGGKAALESVRLAWNDAVAAIEADPEGFRDLLVEKANLPGIVADTYPISSYPEAELPTKDMVDPVLDWMKGKEYLQADVAYDSETGDLKTK
;
A
#
# COMPACT_ATOMS: atom_id res chain seq x y z
N MET A 1 -51.31 -34.03 -5.46
CA MET A 1 -51.14 -34.44 -6.88
C MET A 1 -49.67 -34.26 -7.17
N LYS A 2 -48.87 -35.28 -6.99
CA LYS A 2 -48.32 -36.26 -7.96
C LYS A 2 -47.85 -35.59 -9.25
N ASN A 3 -46.53 -35.49 -9.51
CA ASN A 3 -45.80 -36.50 -10.25
C ASN A 3 -44.27 -36.33 -10.07
N VAL A 4 -43.69 -37.47 -9.69
CA VAL A 4 -42.27 -37.84 -9.70
C VAL A 4 -42.02 -38.42 -11.11
N ILE A 5 -40.87 -38.07 -11.72
CA ILE A 5 -40.25 -38.92 -12.75
C ILE A 5 -38.78 -39.06 -12.45
N ASP A 6 -38.41 -40.27 -12.06
CA ASP A 6 -37.09 -40.84 -11.94
C ASP A 6 -36.78 -41.56 -13.28
N VAL A 7 -35.58 -41.34 -13.83
CA VAL A 7 -35.04 -42.27 -14.86
C VAL A 7 -33.52 -42.42 -14.67
N THR A 8 -33.18 -43.53 -14.05
CA THR A 8 -31.86 -44.14 -14.08
C THR A 8 -31.63 -44.82 -15.43
N SER A 9 -30.45 -44.70 -16.02
CA SER A 9 -29.97 -45.65 -17.02
C SER A 9 -28.48 -45.91 -16.90
N LYS A 10 -28.15 -47.15 -16.48
CA LYS A 10 -26.85 -47.82 -16.58
C LYS A 10 -26.73 -48.51 -17.95
N ALA A 11 -25.54 -48.47 -18.55
CA ALA A 11 -24.98 -49.53 -19.40
C ALA A 11 -23.49 -49.24 -19.63
N ALA A 12 -22.55 -49.98 -19.17
CA ALA A 12 -22.09 -51.31 -19.41
C ALA A 12 -20.90 -51.38 -20.38
N MET A 13 -19.85 -51.97 -19.82
CA MET A 13 -18.52 -52.29 -20.39
C MET A 13 -18.57 -53.08 -21.68
N SER A 14 -17.57 -52.88 -22.56
CA SER A 14 -17.09 -53.89 -23.46
C SER A 14 -15.57 -53.97 -23.49
N ARG A 15 -15.08 -55.17 -23.14
CA ARG A 15 -13.68 -55.63 -23.31
C ARG A 15 -13.60 -56.33 -24.68
N ARG A 16 -12.47 -56.18 -25.38
CA ARG A 16 -11.68 -57.26 -26.03
C ARG A 16 -10.88 -56.73 -27.22
N GLY A 17 -9.59 -57.15 -27.22
CA GLY A 17 -8.74 -57.18 -28.41
C GLY A 17 -7.25 -57.24 -28.10
N PHE A 18 -6.74 -58.43 -27.73
CA PHE A 18 -5.34 -58.84 -27.68
C PHE A 18 -4.83 -59.16 -29.11
N ILE A 19 -3.54 -58.94 -29.37
CA ILE A 19 -2.59 -59.64 -30.29
C ILE A 19 -1.51 -58.57 -30.57
N GLY A 20 -0.21 -58.65 -30.24
CA GLY A 20 0.77 -59.71 -30.20
C GLY A 20 1.77 -59.56 -31.34
N PHE A 21 3.07 -59.63 -31.02
CA PHE A 21 4.31 -59.79 -31.85
C PHE A 21 5.21 -58.58 -31.93
N ALA A 22 6.41 -58.62 -31.55
CA ALA A 22 7.55 -59.48 -31.47
C ALA A 22 8.83 -58.57 -31.46
N SER A 23 9.69 -58.88 -30.58
CA SER A 23 11.09 -58.53 -30.37
C SER A 23 11.96 -58.11 -31.56
N VAL A 24 12.74 -57.06 -31.42
CA VAL A 24 14.12 -56.94 -31.89
C VAL A 24 14.97 -56.25 -30.86
N ALA A 25 15.96 -56.95 -30.32
CA ALA A 25 17.02 -56.43 -29.47
C ALA A 25 18.05 -55.69 -30.32
N ALA A 26 18.37 -54.47 -29.97
CA ALA A 26 19.61 -53.85 -30.37
C ALA A 26 20.29 -53.16 -29.18
N LEU A 27 21.38 -53.70 -28.72
CA LEU A 27 22.30 -53.08 -27.81
C LEU A 27 22.88 -51.82 -28.45
N SER A 28 22.80 -50.68 -27.76
CA SER A 28 23.62 -49.54 -28.05
C SER A 28 23.93 -48.79 -26.76
N ALA A 29 25.19 -48.80 -26.39
CA ALA A 29 26.02 -47.84 -25.65
C ALA A 29 25.33 -46.88 -24.67
N VAL A 30 25.61 -47.08 -23.37
CA VAL A 30 25.48 -46.15 -22.28
C VAL A 30 26.40 -44.95 -22.53
N ALA A 31 25.84 -43.82 -23.00
CA ALA A 31 26.45 -42.50 -22.81
C ALA A 31 25.90 -41.94 -21.50
N LEU A 32 26.74 -41.88 -20.46
CA LEU A 32 26.48 -41.08 -19.27
C LEU A 32 26.53 -39.61 -19.71
N SER A 33 25.38 -39.08 -20.11
CA SER A 33 25.17 -37.64 -20.17
C SER A 33 24.73 -37.21 -18.78
N GLY A 34 25.61 -36.50 -18.09
CA GLY A 34 25.28 -35.84 -16.84
C GLY A 34 24.04 -34.98 -17.01
N CYS A 35 22.94 -35.32 -16.34
CA CYS A 35 21.88 -34.37 -16.10
C CYS A 35 22.44 -33.28 -15.18
N SER A 36 22.97 -32.21 -15.78
CA SER A 36 22.94 -30.93 -15.12
C SER A 36 21.44 -30.61 -14.96
N SER A 37 20.96 -30.64 -13.71
CA SER A 37 19.69 -30.04 -13.35
C SER A 37 19.81 -28.57 -13.74
N GLN A 38 19.33 -28.24 -14.94
CA GLN A 38 19.05 -26.89 -15.33
C GLN A 38 17.88 -26.49 -14.44
N GLU A 39 18.19 -25.77 -13.39
CA GLU A 39 17.20 -25.07 -12.58
C GLU A 39 16.42 -24.22 -13.58
N SER A 40 15.19 -24.60 -13.87
CA SER A 40 14.30 -23.83 -14.73
C SER A 40 14.07 -22.53 -14.01
N ALA A 41 14.76 -21.47 -14.43
CA ALA A 41 14.45 -20.12 -13.93
C ALA A 41 12.96 -19.90 -14.14
N ALA A 42 12.28 -19.39 -13.12
CA ALA A 42 10.90 -18.96 -13.25
C ALA A 42 10.81 -18.00 -14.45
N PRO A 43 9.73 -18.03 -15.26
CA PRO A 43 9.57 -17.10 -16.35
C PRO A 43 9.63 -15.67 -15.78
N GLU A 44 10.44 -14.82 -16.41
CA GLU A 44 10.54 -13.41 -16.03
C GLU A 44 9.18 -12.74 -16.18
N ALA A 45 8.70 -12.07 -15.12
CA ALA A 45 7.49 -11.29 -15.20
C ALA A 45 7.76 -10.00 -16.01
N THR A 46 6.85 -9.68 -16.92
CA THR A 46 6.87 -8.45 -17.73
C THR A 46 5.75 -7.50 -17.35
N SER A 47 4.97 -7.86 -16.34
CA SER A 47 3.84 -7.06 -15.85
C SER A 47 3.79 -7.02 -14.33
N MET A 48 3.20 -5.95 -13.79
CA MET A 48 3.00 -5.75 -12.37
C MET A 48 1.63 -5.14 -12.08
N LYS A 49 0.90 -5.70 -11.11
CA LYS A 49 -0.32 -5.07 -10.58
C LYS A 49 0.00 -4.33 -9.30
N ILE A 50 -0.23 -3.02 -9.28
CA ILE A 50 0.04 -2.16 -8.14
C ILE A 50 -1.27 -1.66 -7.54
N GLY A 51 -1.52 -2.02 -6.29
CA GLY A 51 -2.63 -1.46 -5.52
C GLY A 51 -2.27 -0.10 -4.94
N THR A 52 -3.20 0.86 -5.06
CA THR A 52 -3.05 2.21 -4.49
C THR A 52 -4.34 2.64 -3.81
N MET A 53 -4.28 3.70 -3.02
CA MET A 53 -5.48 4.44 -2.59
C MET A 53 -5.64 5.70 -3.45
N GLN A 54 -6.80 6.38 -3.34
CA GLN A 54 -7.05 7.66 -4.00
C GLN A 54 -6.44 8.81 -3.20
N THR A 55 -5.13 8.81 -3.11
CA THR A 55 -4.34 9.77 -2.34
C THR A 55 -3.18 10.32 -3.16
N GLU A 56 -2.71 11.49 -2.82
CA GLU A 56 -1.67 12.25 -3.53
C GLU A 56 -0.36 11.51 -3.72
N ASP A 57 0.00 10.62 -2.81
CA ASP A 57 1.22 9.80 -2.85
C ASP A 57 1.25 8.77 -4.00
N SER A 58 0.12 8.61 -4.70
CA SER A 58 0.03 7.79 -5.91
C SER A 58 0.29 8.54 -7.21
N LEU A 59 0.45 9.87 -7.18
CA LEU A 59 0.56 10.69 -8.39
C LEU A 59 1.66 10.21 -9.37
N PRO A 60 2.89 9.87 -8.93
CA PRO A 60 3.91 9.44 -9.88
C PRO A 60 3.56 8.17 -10.65
N PHE A 61 2.80 7.23 -10.04
CA PHE A 61 2.32 6.04 -10.76
C PHE A 61 1.35 6.42 -11.88
N TRP A 62 0.43 7.37 -11.64
CA TRP A 62 -0.53 7.84 -12.64
C TRP A 62 0.14 8.68 -13.72
N VAL A 63 1.18 9.46 -13.37
CA VAL A 63 1.99 10.22 -14.33
C VAL A 63 2.77 9.26 -15.23
N ALA A 64 3.38 8.21 -14.68
CA ALA A 64 4.08 7.19 -15.47
C ALA A 64 3.13 6.51 -16.47
N GLU A 65 1.89 6.18 -16.05
CA GLU A 65 0.85 5.65 -16.92
C GLU A 65 0.48 6.66 -18.03
N GLN A 66 0.15 7.90 -17.64
CA GLN A 66 -0.30 8.94 -18.58
C GLN A 66 0.78 9.30 -19.61
N LYS A 67 2.05 9.33 -19.20
CA LYS A 67 3.19 9.66 -20.07
C LYS A 67 3.68 8.48 -20.89
N GLY A 68 3.27 7.25 -20.57
CA GLY A 68 3.72 6.05 -21.25
C GLY A 68 5.09 5.54 -20.77
N PHE A 69 5.62 6.02 -19.65
CA PHE A 69 6.94 5.66 -19.14
C PHE A 69 7.07 4.17 -18.82
N TYR A 70 5.98 3.48 -18.47
CA TYR A 70 6.02 2.03 -18.33
C TYR A 70 6.38 1.33 -19.65
N GLY A 71 5.78 1.78 -20.76
CA GLY A 71 6.09 1.26 -22.08
C GLY A 71 7.51 1.61 -22.55
N ASP A 72 8.04 2.78 -22.17
CA ASP A 72 9.40 3.20 -22.48
C ASP A 72 10.46 2.32 -21.77
N HIS A 73 10.07 1.67 -20.67
CA HIS A 73 10.89 0.73 -19.88
C HIS A 73 10.47 -0.73 -20.04
N ASP A 74 9.72 -1.08 -21.10
CA ASP A 74 9.33 -2.46 -21.43
C ASP A 74 8.60 -3.22 -20.30
N VAL A 75 7.74 -2.53 -19.53
CA VAL A 75 6.92 -3.14 -18.47
C VAL A 75 5.44 -2.74 -18.63
N GLU A 76 4.54 -3.68 -18.34
CA GLU A 76 3.11 -3.41 -18.24
C GLU A 76 2.72 -3.22 -16.77
N VAL A 77 2.04 -2.12 -16.44
CA VAL A 77 1.56 -1.86 -15.08
C VAL A 77 0.05 -1.67 -15.09
N GLU A 78 -0.63 -2.41 -14.21
CA GLU A 78 -2.06 -2.22 -13.92
C GLU A 78 -2.19 -1.58 -12.53
N ILE A 79 -2.77 -0.38 -12.46
CA ILE A 79 -3.02 0.31 -11.20
C ILE A 79 -4.44 0.00 -10.72
N VAL A 80 -4.55 -0.62 -9.54
CA VAL A 80 -5.82 -1.01 -8.90
C VAL A 80 -6.06 -0.12 -7.69
N THR A 81 -7.19 0.58 -7.66
CA THR A 81 -7.50 1.56 -6.61
C THR A 81 -8.43 0.99 -5.54
N PHE A 82 -8.09 1.23 -4.26
CA PHE A 82 -8.84 0.80 -3.09
C PHE A 82 -9.29 2.01 -2.24
N GLN A 83 -10.33 1.83 -1.43
CA GLN A 83 -10.87 2.90 -0.57
C GLN A 83 -10.34 2.87 0.86
N SER A 84 -9.61 1.84 1.25
CA SER A 84 -9.01 1.70 2.58
C SER A 84 -7.75 0.83 2.54
N ALA A 85 -6.82 1.11 3.46
CA ALA A 85 -5.63 0.29 3.66
C ALA A 85 -5.98 -1.18 3.98
N GLN A 86 -7.13 -1.44 4.61
CA GLN A 86 -7.58 -2.80 4.87
C GLN A 86 -8.03 -3.55 3.62
N GLU A 87 -8.76 -2.90 2.71
CA GLU A 87 -9.15 -3.51 1.43
C GLU A 87 -7.89 -3.83 0.60
N LEU A 88 -6.95 -2.88 0.51
CA LEU A 88 -5.67 -3.04 -0.16
C LEU A 88 -4.84 -4.17 0.44
N SER A 89 -4.69 -4.25 1.77
CA SER A 89 -3.96 -5.32 2.46
C SER A 89 -4.58 -6.69 2.21
N THR A 90 -5.92 -6.77 2.14
CA THR A 90 -6.63 -8.02 1.87
C THR A 90 -6.34 -8.51 0.45
N ALA A 91 -6.39 -7.62 -0.55
CA ALA A 91 -6.05 -7.95 -1.93
C ALA A 91 -4.56 -8.35 -2.07
N PHE A 92 -3.66 -7.65 -1.37
CA PHE A 92 -2.24 -8.00 -1.35
C PHE A 92 -2.00 -9.38 -0.72
N ALA A 93 -2.61 -9.66 0.42
CA ALA A 93 -2.49 -10.96 1.08
C ALA A 93 -3.07 -12.11 0.24
N ALA A 94 -4.16 -11.86 -0.49
CA ALA A 94 -4.77 -12.82 -1.42
C ALA A 94 -3.94 -13.05 -2.70
N GLY A 95 -2.97 -12.17 -3.00
CA GLY A 95 -2.17 -12.24 -4.23
C GLY A 95 -2.89 -11.71 -5.46
N GLU A 96 -3.90 -10.86 -5.26
CA GLU A 96 -4.63 -10.19 -6.34
C GLU A 96 -3.83 -9.03 -6.93
N ILE A 97 -2.87 -8.47 -6.17
CA ILE A 97 -1.90 -7.46 -6.57
C ILE A 97 -0.48 -7.90 -6.19
N ASP A 98 0.50 -7.45 -6.94
CA ASP A 98 1.92 -7.81 -6.81
C ASP A 98 2.67 -6.81 -5.92
N GLY A 99 2.30 -5.54 -6.05
CA GLY A 99 2.79 -4.42 -5.25
C GLY A 99 1.65 -3.66 -4.60
N ALA A 100 1.94 -3.00 -3.50
CA ALA A 100 1.00 -2.13 -2.79
C ALA A 100 1.71 -0.81 -2.42
N MET A 101 1.20 0.32 -2.90
CA MET A 101 1.53 1.61 -2.34
C MET A 101 0.78 1.73 -1.02
N THR A 102 1.52 1.68 0.08
CA THR A 102 0.98 1.59 1.43
C THR A 102 1.95 2.22 2.44
N ASP A 103 1.90 1.83 3.68
CA ASP A 103 2.77 2.30 4.75
C ASP A 103 3.57 1.16 5.41
N ILE A 104 4.50 1.54 6.28
CA ILE A 104 5.37 0.60 7.00
C ILE A 104 4.55 -0.25 7.98
N MET A 105 3.50 0.30 8.61
CA MET A 105 2.65 -0.39 9.59
C MET A 105 1.88 -1.52 8.94
N VAL A 106 1.23 -1.24 7.81
CA VAL A 106 0.50 -2.24 7.02
C VAL A 106 1.45 -3.31 6.52
N SER A 107 2.63 -2.91 6.01
CA SER A 107 3.65 -3.85 5.53
C SER A 107 4.13 -4.78 6.65
N ALA A 108 4.44 -4.24 7.83
CA ALA A 108 4.88 -5.03 8.98
C ALA A 108 3.79 -6.00 9.49
N SER A 109 2.52 -5.58 9.46
CA SER A 109 1.39 -6.44 9.83
C SER A 109 1.20 -7.61 8.86
N LEU A 110 1.38 -7.37 7.56
CA LEU A 110 1.35 -8.41 6.54
C LEU A 110 2.47 -9.44 6.78
N VAL A 111 3.69 -8.96 7.07
CA VAL A 111 4.83 -9.84 7.39
C VAL A 111 4.58 -10.64 8.66
N ALA A 112 4.08 -10.00 9.72
CA ALA A 112 3.73 -10.68 10.97
C ALA A 112 2.63 -11.73 10.77
N SER A 113 1.80 -11.60 9.73
CA SER A 113 0.78 -12.57 9.32
C SER A 113 1.33 -13.69 8.43
N GLY A 114 2.62 -13.68 8.10
CA GLY A 114 3.28 -14.68 7.26
C GLY A 114 3.32 -14.36 5.76
N ILE A 115 2.99 -13.13 5.37
CA ILE A 115 3.09 -12.66 3.97
C ILE A 115 4.50 -12.12 3.73
N GLY A 116 5.30 -12.79 2.90
CA GLY A 116 6.63 -12.31 2.51
C GLY A 116 6.52 -11.08 1.60
N LEU A 117 7.21 -10.00 1.95
CA LEU A 117 7.32 -8.80 1.14
C LEU A 117 8.65 -8.06 1.35
N ASN A 118 8.99 -7.20 0.41
CA ASN A 118 10.09 -6.25 0.48
C ASN A 118 9.53 -4.83 0.35
N LEU A 119 10.12 -3.88 1.06
CA LEU A 119 9.91 -2.45 0.84
C LEU A 119 10.80 -2.04 -0.34
N ALA A 120 10.20 -1.66 -1.46
CA ALA A 120 10.96 -1.37 -2.68
C ALA A 120 11.52 0.06 -2.68
N TRP A 121 10.70 1.06 -2.33
CA TRP A 121 11.14 2.44 -2.14
C TRP A 121 10.12 3.26 -1.33
N VAL A 122 10.56 4.44 -0.88
CA VAL A 122 9.67 5.45 -0.29
C VAL A 122 8.92 6.17 -1.42
N THR A 123 7.60 6.22 -1.34
CA THR A 123 6.76 6.88 -2.35
C THR A 123 6.43 8.32 -1.98
N LEU A 124 6.33 8.63 -0.69
CA LEU A 124 6.15 9.98 -0.16
C LEU A 124 6.65 10.05 1.28
N GLY A 125 6.97 11.27 1.74
CA GLY A 125 7.38 11.45 3.13
C GLY A 125 8.86 11.16 3.39
N ALA A 126 9.74 11.20 2.40
CA ALA A 126 11.18 11.10 2.61
C ALA A 126 11.74 12.32 3.34
N THR A 127 11.10 13.47 3.19
CA THR A 127 11.42 14.72 3.91
C THR A 127 10.16 15.30 4.56
N PRO A 128 10.27 16.19 5.58
CA PRO A 128 9.11 16.81 6.22
C PRO A 128 8.21 17.62 5.28
N GLU A 129 8.77 18.11 4.18
CA GLU A 129 8.01 18.86 3.17
C GLU A 129 7.16 17.97 2.28
N GLN A 130 7.44 16.67 2.25
CA GLN A 130 6.74 15.68 1.45
C GLN A 130 5.62 15.03 2.26
N GLY A 131 4.43 15.22 1.80
CA GLY A 131 3.23 14.68 2.44
C GLY A 131 2.81 15.49 3.66
N ARG A 132 1.55 15.31 4.04
CA ARG A 132 0.96 15.99 5.17
C ARG A 132 -0.13 15.09 5.76
N PHE A 133 0.03 14.75 7.02
CA PHE A 133 -1.01 14.08 7.83
C PHE A 133 -1.23 14.91 9.08
N GLY A 134 -2.47 14.96 9.55
CA GLY A 134 -2.76 15.79 10.72
C GLY A 134 -4.09 15.48 11.38
N ILE A 135 -4.38 16.25 12.41
CA ILE A 135 -5.61 16.14 13.20
C ILE A 135 -6.47 17.37 12.92
N GLN A 136 -7.70 17.13 12.48
CA GLN A 136 -8.66 18.18 12.17
C GLN A 136 -9.94 17.99 12.98
N THR A 137 -10.61 19.10 13.28
CA THR A 137 -11.86 19.12 14.04
C THR A 137 -12.88 20.07 13.44
N SER A 138 -14.16 19.85 13.74
CA SER A 138 -15.23 20.78 13.40
C SER A 138 -15.21 22.00 14.34
N PRO A 139 -15.50 23.22 13.85
CA PRO A 139 -15.67 24.40 14.70
C PRO A 139 -16.73 24.22 15.80
N GLU A 140 -17.75 23.41 15.52
CA GLU A 140 -18.85 23.13 16.45
C GLU A 140 -18.47 22.17 17.57
N SER A 141 -17.34 21.45 17.45
CA SER A 141 -16.84 20.53 18.48
C SER A 141 -16.42 21.24 19.77
N GLY A 142 -16.08 22.55 19.66
CA GLY A 142 -15.50 23.33 20.75
C GLY A 142 -14.03 23.03 21.05
N ILE A 143 -13.38 22.12 20.29
CA ILE A 143 -11.96 21.78 20.38
C ILE A 143 -11.14 22.89 19.72
N LYS A 144 -10.07 23.34 20.41
CA LYS A 144 -9.21 24.43 19.92
C LYS A 144 -7.73 24.06 19.90
N SER A 145 -7.35 22.98 20.57
CA SER A 145 -5.98 22.51 20.67
C SER A 145 -5.94 20.98 20.82
N LEU A 146 -4.76 20.39 20.61
CA LEU A 146 -4.57 18.96 20.88
C LEU A 146 -4.80 18.60 22.35
N ALA A 147 -4.51 19.52 23.28
CA ALA A 147 -4.78 19.30 24.71
C ALA A 147 -6.27 19.08 25.02
N ASP A 148 -7.16 19.72 24.25
CA ASP A 148 -8.62 19.56 24.42
C ASP A 148 -9.11 18.19 23.95
N LEU A 149 -8.32 17.43 23.20
CA LEU A 149 -8.63 16.10 22.71
C LEU A 149 -8.35 14.98 23.71
N LYS A 150 -7.64 15.26 24.81
CA LYS A 150 -7.36 14.26 25.83
C LYS A 150 -8.64 13.61 26.35
N GLY A 151 -8.72 12.30 26.22
CA GLY A 151 -9.88 11.49 26.59
C GLY A 151 -11.10 11.62 25.67
N LYS A 152 -10.95 12.23 24.48
CA LYS A 152 -12.03 12.35 23.50
C LYS A 152 -11.73 11.51 22.26
N GLY A 153 -12.79 10.94 21.66
CA GLY A 153 -12.68 10.08 20.49
C GLY A 153 -12.15 10.80 19.25
N ILE A 154 -11.08 10.31 18.68
CA ILE A 154 -10.48 10.77 17.43
C ILE A 154 -10.70 9.69 16.36
N GLY A 155 -11.40 10.04 15.29
CA GLY A 155 -11.64 9.12 14.17
C GLY A 155 -10.33 8.77 13.47
N VAL A 156 -10.03 7.46 13.36
CA VAL A 156 -8.78 6.97 12.78
C VAL A 156 -8.98 5.59 12.15
N GLY A 157 -8.09 5.18 11.27
CA GLY A 157 -7.94 3.77 10.89
C GLY A 157 -6.73 3.22 11.62
N SER A 158 -6.96 2.28 12.51
CA SER A 158 -5.90 1.73 13.36
C SER A 158 -4.80 1.06 12.56
N ASN A 159 -3.57 1.16 13.07
CA ASN A 159 -2.37 0.56 12.50
C ASN A 159 -2.07 1.08 11.07
N THR A 160 -2.14 2.40 10.89
CA THR A 160 -1.83 3.12 9.65
C THR A 160 -1.10 4.43 9.96
N VAL A 161 -0.51 5.08 8.93
CA VAL A 161 0.15 6.40 9.08
C VAL A 161 -0.70 7.42 9.83
N PRO A 162 -2.00 7.62 9.52
CA PRO A 162 -2.80 8.57 10.26
C PRO A 162 -2.83 8.32 11.78
N GLU A 163 -2.85 7.06 12.24
CA GLU A 163 -2.79 6.76 13.67
C GLU A 163 -1.42 7.08 14.26
N TYR A 164 -0.35 6.66 13.58
CA TYR A 164 1.01 6.92 14.05
C TYR A 164 1.28 8.41 14.19
N VAL A 165 0.93 9.20 13.16
CA VAL A 165 1.05 10.66 13.20
C VAL A 165 0.19 11.26 14.32
N MET A 166 -1.05 10.81 14.46
CA MET A 166 -1.93 11.25 15.55
C MET A 166 -1.32 10.99 16.93
N ASP A 167 -0.80 9.79 17.16
CA ASP A 167 -0.14 9.45 18.42
C ASP A 167 1.07 10.37 18.68
N LYS A 168 1.94 10.56 17.68
CA LYS A 168 3.11 11.41 17.80
C LYS A 168 2.75 12.87 18.07
N LEU A 169 1.73 13.41 17.42
CA LEU A 169 1.24 14.76 17.66
C LEU A 169 0.62 14.90 19.07
N MET A 170 -0.18 13.93 19.50
CA MET A 170 -0.79 13.92 20.83
C MET A 170 0.26 13.74 21.94
N GLU A 171 1.24 12.85 21.77
CA GLU A 171 2.38 12.68 22.67
C GLU A 171 3.19 13.97 22.81
N ALA A 172 3.49 14.65 21.69
CA ALA A 172 4.20 15.94 21.69
C ALA A 172 3.39 17.04 22.41
N ALA A 173 2.07 16.96 22.40
CA ALA A 173 1.18 17.84 23.16
C ALA A 173 1.01 17.41 24.65
N GLY A 174 1.79 16.42 25.09
CA GLY A 174 1.81 15.95 26.48
C GLY A 174 0.63 15.04 26.86
N ALA A 175 -0.01 14.37 25.88
CA ALA A 175 -0.98 13.32 26.17
C ALA A 175 -0.23 12.03 26.53
N SER A 176 -0.72 11.32 27.55
CA SER A 176 -0.35 9.93 27.82
C SER A 176 -1.12 8.99 26.90
N GLU A 177 -0.62 7.79 26.68
CA GLU A 177 -1.27 6.78 25.85
C GLU A 177 -2.74 6.54 26.23
N GLY A 178 -3.07 6.47 27.51
CA GLY A 178 -4.44 6.28 27.99
C GLY A 178 -5.37 7.49 27.80
N GLU A 179 -4.83 8.65 27.39
CA GLU A 179 -5.60 9.85 27.06
C GLU A 179 -5.85 9.98 25.54
N ILE A 180 -5.27 9.10 24.70
CA ILE A 180 -5.51 9.06 23.26
C ILE A 180 -6.60 8.01 23.00
N VAL A 181 -7.79 8.47 22.59
CA VAL A 181 -8.95 7.61 22.39
C VAL A 181 -9.22 7.45 20.91
N ASN A 182 -8.95 6.26 20.37
CA ASN A 182 -9.19 5.92 18.97
C ASN A 182 -10.65 5.52 18.73
N GLU A 183 -11.28 6.16 17.74
CA GLU A 183 -12.56 5.74 17.18
C GLU A 183 -12.32 5.14 15.79
N GLU A 184 -12.51 3.82 15.68
CA GLU A 184 -12.18 3.08 14.48
C GLU A 184 -13.09 3.43 13.29
N ILE A 185 -12.58 4.22 12.34
CA ILE A 185 -13.26 4.59 11.09
C ILE A 185 -12.28 4.42 9.92
N LYS A 186 -12.29 3.24 9.29
CA LYS A 186 -11.28 2.85 8.29
C LYS A 186 -11.36 3.62 6.97
N LYS A 187 -12.59 3.91 6.51
CA LYS A 187 -12.80 4.60 5.22
C LYS A 187 -12.63 6.10 5.38
N LEU A 188 -11.69 6.69 4.64
CA LEU A 188 -11.33 8.10 4.69
C LEU A 188 -12.54 9.05 4.50
N PRO A 189 -13.41 8.87 3.48
CA PRO A 189 -14.58 9.74 3.33
C PRO A 189 -15.53 9.69 4.54
N VAL A 190 -15.77 8.48 5.08
CA VAL A 190 -16.65 8.30 6.25
C VAL A 190 -16.03 8.93 7.51
N ARG A 191 -14.71 8.84 7.65
CA ARG A 191 -13.97 9.45 8.77
C ARG A 191 -14.10 10.98 8.74
N TYR A 192 -13.90 11.58 7.55
CA TYR A 192 -14.08 13.01 7.36
C TYR A 192 -15.53 13.45 7.67
N GLU A 193 -16.54 12.76 7.12
CA GLU A 193 -17.95 13.04 7.39
C GLU A 193 -18.30 12.90 8.87
N SER A 194 -17.77 11.90 9.56
CA SER A 194 -18.01 11.72 11.01
C SER A 194 -17.48 12.88 11.84
N MET A 195 -16.33 13.43 11.46
CA MET A 195 -15.76 14.63 12.10
C MET A 195 -16.58 15.87 11.79
N THR A 196 -16.94 16.12 10.54
CA THR A 196 -17.73 17.30 10.14
C THR A 196 -19.12 17.30 10.76
N ASN A 197 -19.71 16.10 11.03
CA ASN A 197 -21.00 15.95 11.68
C ASN A 197 -20.89 15.82 13.22
N ASN A 198 -19.74 16.07 13.82
CA ASN A 198 -19.47 15.96 15.26
C ASN A 198 -19.81 14.58 15.86
N GLN A 199 -19.71 13.51 15.07
CA GLN A 199 -19.87 12.14 15.56
C GLN A 199 -18.60 11.67 16.29
N VAL A 200 -17.46 12.28 15.98
CA VAL A 200 -16.18 12.17 16.69
C VAL A 200 -15.66 13.57 16.98
N ALA A 201 -14.82 13.71 18.02
CA ALA A 201 -14.30 15.02 18.42
C ALA A 201 -13.31 15.61 17.40
N ALA A 202 -12.56 14.75 16.72
CA ALA A 202 -11.59 15.10 15.68
C ALA A 202 -11.38 13.89 14.76
N ALA A 203 -10.62 14.08 13.69
CA ALA A 203 -10.22 12.99 12.80
C ALA A 203 -8.73 13.13 12.40
N ALA A 204 -8.02 12.01 12.33
CA ALA A 204 -6.70 11.90 11.73
C ALA A 204 -6.84 11.68 10.22
N LEU A 205 -6.32 12.60 9.40
CA LEU A 205 -6.62 12.72 7.97
C LEU A 205 -5.34 12.97 7.14
N PRO A 206 -5.32 12.51 5.87
CA PRO A 206 -4.29 12.89 4.90
C PRO A 206 -4.49 14.31 4.38
N GLY A 207 -3.46 14.85 3.73
CA GLY A 207 -3.38 16.22 3.24
C GLY A 207 -4.55 16.69 2.39
N SER A 208 -5.02 15.87 1.48
CA SER A 208 -6.17 16.17 0.62
C SER A 208 -7.45 16.43 1.42
N LEU A 209 -7.72 15.63 2.46
CA LEU A 209 -8.88 15.83 3.35
C LEU A 209 -8.67 16.96 4.35
N LEU A 210 -7.41 17.22 4.79
CA LEU A 210 -7.11 18.41 5.58
C LEU A 210 -7.39 19.67 4.78
N ALA A 211 -6.93 19.75 3.52
CA ALA A 211 -7.18 20.87 2.64
C ALA A 211 -8.69 21.09 2.38
N LEU A 212 -9.43 19.99 2.13
CA LEU A 212 -10.89 20.06 2.01
C LEU A 212 -11.53 20.66 3.25
N GLY A 213 -11.14 20.20 4.42
CA GLY A 213 -11.66 20.70 5.68
C GLY A 213 -11.35 22.18 5.87
N GLU A 214 -10.11 22.63 5.63
CA GLU A 214 -9.71 24.02 5.70
C GLU A 214 -10.54 24.90 4.76
N ALA A 215 -10.75 24.45 3.52
CA ALA A 215 -11.57 25.17 2.54
C ALA A 215 -13.06 25.21 2.94
N THR A 216 -13.53 24.29 3.76
CA THR A 216 -14.93 24.23 4.25
C THR A 216 -15.09 24.72 5.70
N GLY A 217 -14.02 25.29 6.28
CA GLY A 217 -14.06 25.93 7.61
C GLY A 217 -13.79 25.00 8.80
N MET A 218 -13.28 23.78 8.55
CA MET A 218 -12.78 22.92 9.61
C MET A 218 -11.45 23.45 10.16
N ILE A 219 -11.07 23.03 11.36
CA ILE A 219 -9.89 23.53 12.07
C ILE A 219 -8.82 22.43 12.09
N THR A 220 -7.70 22.64 11.41
CA THR A 220 -6.51 21.83 11.57
C THR A 220 -5.82 22.18 12.88
N LEU A 221 -5.75 21.24 13.80
CA LEU A 221 -5.16 21.45 15.13
C LEU A 221 -3.63 21.32 15.10
N ALA A 222 -3.14 20.38 14.32
CA ALA A 222 -1.72 20.16 14.04
C ALA A 222 -1.56 19.21 12.85
N ASP A 223 -0.41 19.28 12.21
CA ASP A 223 0.03 18.33 11.18
C ASP A 223 1.53 18.01 11.35
N ASP A 224 1.99 16.96 10.66
CA ASP A 224 3.34 16.44 10.78
C ASP A 224 4.42 17.27 10.05
N THR A 225 4.02 18.19 9.16
CA THR A 225 4.99 19.07 8.47
C THR A 225 5.66 20.07 9.40
N GLN A 226 5.04 20.34 10.54
CA GLN A 226 5.53 21.26 11.56
C GLN A 226 6.10 20.53 12.79
N SER A 227 6.03 19.23 12.83
CA SER A 227 6.39 18.45 14.01
C SER A 227 7.77 17.79 13.92
N VAL A 228 8.13 17.06 14.94
CA VAL A 228 9.44 16.56 15.34
C VAL A 228 9.98 15.50 14.35
N GLY A 229 10.27 15.88 13.14
CA GLY A 229 10.81 15.00 12.12
C GLY A 229 9.71 14.33 11.28
N ASN A 230 10.13 13.70 10.21
CA ASN A 230 9.25 13.05 9.28
C ASN A 230 8.79 11.69 9.84
N VAL A 231 7.49 11.52 10.00
CA VAL A 231 6.87 10.32 10.57
C VAL A 231 5.82 9.68 9.64
N SER A 232 5.66 10.20 8.43
CA SER A 232 4.56 9.84 7.54
C SER A 232 5.01 9.23 6.21
N GLN A 233 5.93 8.26 6.25
CA GLN A 233 6.41 7.60 5.04
C GLN A 233 5.34 6.67 4.46
N SER A 234 5.03 6.89 3.17
CA SER A 234 4.41 5.89 2.31
C SER A 234 5.49 5.12 1.55
N VAL A 235 5.25 3.86 1.26
CA VAL A 235 6.21 2.96 0.61
C VAL A 235 5.53 2.11 -0.46
N LEU A 236 6.29 1.67 -1.45
CA LEU A 236 5.89 0.56 -2.29
C LEU A 236 6.37 -0.74 -1.64
N ALA A 237 5.42 -1.56 -1.17
CA ALA A 237 5.65 -2.93 -0.73
C ALA A 237 5.45 -3.89 -1.91
N VAL A 238 6.34 -4.86 -2.11
CA VAL A 238 6.30 -5.82 -3.21
C VAL A 238 6.35 -7.24 -2.66
N ARG A 239 5.50 -8.13 -3.14
CA ARG A 239 5.46 -9.54 -2.71
C ARG A 239 6.76 -10.25 -3.02
N SER A 240 7.35 -10.93 -2.02
CA SER A 240 8.59 -11.69 -2.20
C SER A 240 8.43 -12.80 -3.25
N SER A 241 7.26 -13.46 -3.30
CA SER A 241 6.97 -14.50 -4.30
C SER A 241 6.91 -13.96 -5.74
N TRP A 242 6.47 -12.72 -5.93
CA TRP A 242 6.50 -12.09 -7.25
C TRP A 242 7.93 -11.69 -7.64
N LEU A 243 8.74 -11.23 -6.67
CA LEU A 243 10.14 -10.85 -6.89
C LEU A 243 11.03 -12.00 -7.36
N GLU A 244 10.65 -13.27 -7.14
CA GLU A 244 11.43 -14.43 -7.64
C GLU A 244 11.59 -14.40 -9.17
N GLY A 245 10.60 -13.87 -9.90
CA GLY A 245 10.65 -13.70 -11.36
C GLY A 245 10.49 -12.24 -11.82
N GLY A 246 10.19 -11.30 -10.92
CA GLY A 246 9.78 -9.94 -11.24
C GLY A 246 10.85 -8.85 -11.02
N LYS A 247 12.09 -9.21 -10.68
CA LYS A 247 13.13 -8.21 -10.35
C LYS A 247 13.42 -7.25 -11.51
N ALA A 248 13.49 -7.75 -12.72
CA ALA A 248 13.71 -6.92 -13.91
C ALA A 248 12.53 -5.98 -14.16
N ALA A 249 11.30 -6.49 -14.04
CA ALA A 249 10.10 -5.66 -14.16
C ALA A 249 10.02 -4.61 -13.05
N LEU A 250 10.38 -4.93 -11.79
CA LEU A 250 10.44 -3.95 -10.71
C LEU A 250 11.46 -2.84 -11.01
N GLU A 251 12.62 -3.19 -11.58
CA GLU A 251 13.59 -2.18 -12.00
C GLU A 251 13.04 -1.28 -13.10
N SER A 252 12.32 -1.82 -14.07
CA SER A 252 11.61 -1.02 -15.10
C SER A 252 10.57 -0.09 -14.48
N VAL A 253 9.77 -0.57 -13.49
CA VAL A 253 8.81 0.27 -12.76
C VAL A 253 9.53 1.37 -11.96
N ARG A 254 10.70 1.06 -11.36
CA ARG A 254 11.52 2.03 -10.63
C ARG A 254 12.01 3.16 -11.54
N LEU A 255 12.47 2.82 -12.75
CA LEU A 255 12.89 3.82 -13.75
C LEU A 255 11.71 4.69 -14.19
N ALA A 256 10.57 4.08 -14.51
CA ALA A 256 9.35 4.80 -14.87
C ALA A 256 8.85 5.72 -13.73
N TRP A 257 8.98 5.30 -12.47
CA TRP A 257 8.72 6.14 -11.31
C TRP A 257 9.63 7.37 -11.28
N ASN A 258 10.94 7.20 -11.45
CA ASN A 258 11.91 8.31 -11.43
C ASN A 258 11.66 9.29 -12.59
N ASP A 259 11.31 8.79 -13.77
CA ASP A 259 10.93 9.64 -14.90
C ASP A 259 9.66 10.46 -14.59
N ALA A 260 8.69 9.85 -13.92
CA ALA A 260 7.47 10.53 -13.47
C ALA A 260 7.76 11.59 -12.41
N VAL A 261 8.63 11.30 -11.44
CA VAL A 261 9.08 12.26 -10.41
C VAL A 261 9.76 13.45 -11.09
N ALA A 262 10.69 13.21 -12.02
CA ALA A 262 11.38 14.27 -12.76
C ALA A 262 10.39 15.12 -13.60
N ALA A 263 9.38 14.48 -14.22
CA ALA A 263 8.36 15.19 -14.96
C ALA A 263 7.48 16.09 -14.07
N ILE A 264 7.10 15.60 -12.89
CA ILE A 264 6.33 16.38 -11.90
C ILE A 264 7.17 17.56 -11.38
N GLU A 265 8.44 17.35 -11.08
CA GLU A 265 9.33 18.41 -10.61
C GLU A 265 9.51 19.51 -11.68
N ALA A 266 9.61 19.12 -12.95
CA ALA A 266 9.77 20.06 -14.07
C ALA A 266 8.51 20.91 -14.33
N ASP A 267 7.30 20.34 -14.17
CA ASP A 267 6.03 21.00 -14.41
C ASP A 267 4.93 20.44 -13.49
N PRO A 268 4.93 20.80 -12.19
CA PRO A 268 3.94 20.28 -11.24
C PRO A 268 2.50 20.60 -11.68
N GLU A 269 2.26 21.82 -12.14
CA GLU A 269 0.92 22.29 -12.54
C GLU A 269 0.38 21.55 -13.76
N GLY A 270 1.24 21.02 -14.61
CA GLY A 270 0.86 20.20 -15.77
C GLY A 270 0.16 18.90 -15.39
N PHE A 271 0.25 18.46 -14.13
CA PHE A 271 -0.39 17.24 -13.62
C PHE A 271 -1.54 17.50 -12.63
N ARG A 272 -1.94 18.76 -12.47
CA ARG A 272 -3.02 19.14 -11.55
C ARG A 272 -4.33 18.43 -11.86
N ASP A 273 -4.76 18.44 -13.13
CA ASP A 273 -6.00 17.79 -13.56
C ASP A 273 -5.97 16.28 -13.28
N LEU A 274 -4.81 15.64 -13.50
CA LEU A 274 -4.62 14.22 -13.21
C LEU A 274 -4.73 13.93 -11.71
N LEU A 275 -4.07 14.74 -10.87
CA LEU A 275 -4.17 14.62 -9.43
C LEU A 275 -5.61 14.82 -8.94
N VAL A 276 -6.29 15.86 -9.43
CA VAL A 276 -7.69 16.14 -9.08
C VAL A 276 -8.60 14.98 -9.42
N GLU A 277 -8.46 14.41 -10.62
CA GLU A 277 -9.26 13.27 -11.07
C GLU A 277 -8.95 11.99 -10.25
N LYS A 278 -7.69 11.60 -10.18
CA LYS A 278 -7.28 10.29 -9.65
C LYS A 278 -7.30 10.24 -8.11
N ALA A 279 -6.91 11.32 -7.44
CA ALA A 279 -7.02 11.44 -5.98
C ALA A 279 -8.43 11.86 -5.54
N ASN A 280 -9.37 12.02 -6.48
CA ASN A 280 -10.74 12.45 -6.22
C ASN A 280 -10.80 13.73 -5.37
N LEU A 281 -9.94 14.71 -5.69
CA LEU A 281 -9.90 15.96 -4.96
C LEU A 281 -11.20 16.75 -5.19
N PRO A 282 -11.81 17.24 -4.10
CA PRO A 282 -12.99 18.08 -4.23
C PRO A 282 -12.73 19.35 -5.02
N GLY A 283 -13.67 19.75 -5.89
CA GLY A 283 -13.52 20.92 -6.75
C GLY A 283 -13.16 22.23 -6.02
N ILE A 284 -13.56 22.35 -4.74
CA ILE A 284 -13.22 23.53 -3.92
C ILE A 284 -11.72 23.67 -3.63
N VAL A 285 -10.96 22.58 -3.68
CA VAL A 285 -9.49 22.59 -3.45
C VAL A 285 -8.70 22.26 -4.72
N ALA A 286 -9.35 21.93 -5.81
CA ALA A 286 -8.73 21.49 -7.05
C ALA A 286 -7.65 22.46 -7.56
N ASP A 287 -7.93 23.76 -7.56
CA ASP A 287 -7.01 24.79 -8.06
C ASP A 287 -5.94 25.22 -7.05
N THR A 288 -6.10 24.88 -5.78
CA THR A 288 -5.24 25.41 -4.69
C THR A 288 -4.48 24.34 -3.93
N TYR A 289 -4.84 23.06 -4.11
CA TYR A 289 -4.13 21.97 -3.45
C TYR A 289 -2.66 21.92 -3.91
N PRO A 290 -1.70 21.96 -2.99
CA PRO A 290 -0.29 21.93 -3.37
C PRO A 290 0.07 20.56 -3.95
N ILE A 291 0.78 20.56 -5.08
CA ILE A 291 1.36 19.34 -5.62
C ILE A 291 2.69 19.13 -4.91
N SER A 292 2.80 17.99 -4.22
CA SER A 292 4.01 17.64 -3.45
C SER A 292 5.20 17.36 -4.38
N SER A 293 6.40 17.57 -3.87
CA SER A 293 7.59 16.92 -4.43
C SER A 293 7.58 15.45 -4.04
N TYR A 294 8.17 14.60 -4.88
CA TYR A 294 8.24 13.16 -4.63
C TYR A 294 9.70 12.72 -4.59
N PRO A 295 10.06 11.70 -3.79
CA PRO A 295 11.41 11.20 -3.75
C PRO A 295 11.70 10.32 -4.99
N GLU A 296 12.97 10.30 -5.42
CA GLU A 296 13.44 9.21 -6.26
C GLU A 296 13.27 7.87 -5.55
N ALA A 297 13.18 6.80 -6.31
CA ALA A 297 12.94 5.46 -5.78
C ALA A 297 14.18 4.93 -5.04
N GLU A 298 14.20 5.15 -3.74
CA GLU A 298 15.23 4.68 -2.81
C GLU A 298 14.62 3.86 -1.67
N LEU A 299 15.38 2.87 -1.18
CA LEU A 299 14.96 2.06 -0.04
C LEU A 299 14.72 2.95 1.20
N PRO A 300 13.69 2.65 2.03
CA PRO A 300 13.54 3.30 3.31
C PRO A 300 14.79 3.11 4.18
N THR A 301 15.18 4.13 4.91
CA THR A 301 16.27 4.02 5.88
C THR A 301 15.81 3.29 7.15
N LYS A 302 16.75 2.79 7.94
CA LYS A 302 16.42 2.21 9.26
C LYS A 302 15.76 3.24 10.18
N ASP A 303 16.19 4.50 10.10
CA ASP A 303 15.63 5.59 10.91
C ASP A 303 14.17 5.90 10.55
N MET A 304 13.71 5.52 9.36
CA MET A 304 12.30 5.60 8.95
C MET A 304 11.49 4.40 9.45
N VAL A 305 12.09 3.20 9.45
CA VAL A 305 11.36 1.95 9.70
C VAL A 305 11.39 1.53 11.18
N ASP A 306 12.56 1.54 11.81
CA ASP A 306 12.71 1.00 13.18
C ASP A 306 11.78 1.71 14.20
N PRO A 307 11.63 3.07 14.21
CA PRO A 307 10.70 3.74 15.15
C PRO A 307 9.23 3.33 14.97
N VAL A 308 8.83 3.02 13.73
CA VAL A 308 7.48 2.54 13.44
C VAL A 308 7.28 1.12 14.00
N LEU A 309 8.25 0.24 13.79
CA LEU A 309 8.20 -1.13 14.33
C LEU A 309 8.17 -1.13 15.86
N ASP A 310 8.95 -0.25 16.50
CA ASP A 310 8.97 -0.09 17.95
C ASP A 310 7.62 0.42 18.48
N TRP A 311 7.00 1.40 17.79
CA TRP A 311 5.66 1.89 18.14
C TRP A 311 4.60 0.79 17.99
N MET A 312 4.62 0.04 16.87
CA MET A 312 3.69 -1.07 16.66
C MET A 312 3.84 -2.16 17.73
N LYS A 313 5.05 -2.42 18.17
CA LYS A 313 5.34 -3.36 19.26
C LYS A 313 4.78 -2.84 20.59
N GLY A 314 4.97 -1.56 20.89
CA GLY A 314 4.39 -0.90 22.07
C GLY A 314 2.87 -0.96 22.09
N LYS A 315 2.23 -0.83 20.94
CA LYS A 315 0.78 -0.93 20.75
C LYS A 315 0.25 -2.38 20.68
N GLU A 316 1.11 -3.38 20.76
CA GLU A 316 0.75 -4.79 20.61
C GLU A 316 0.10 -5.12 19.24
N TYR A 317 0.40 -4.34 18.19
CA TYR A 317 -0.12 -4.57 16.84
C TYR A 317 0.60 -5.70 16.11
N LEU A 318 1.84 -6.02 16.49
CA LEU A 318 2.62 -7.10 15.88
C LEU A 318 2.41 -8.41 16.65
N GLN A 319 1.99 -9.44 15.92
CA GLN A 319 1.86 -10.81 16.45
C GLN A 319 3.21 -11.56 16.47
N ALA A 320 4.23 -11.00 15.82
CA ALA A 320 5.59 -11.54 15.76
C ALA A 320 6.59 -10.38 15.71
N ASP A 321 7.82 -10.61 16.19
CA ASP A 321 8.91 -9.65 16.00
C ASP A 321 9.25 -9.52 14.51
N VAL A 322 9.17 -8.32 13.97
CA VAL A 322 9.53 -7.98 12.60
C VAL A 322 10.84 -7.19 12.59
N ALA A 323 11.68 -7.43 11.61
CA ALA A 323 12.93 -6.71 11.38
C ALA A 323 13.05 -6.27 9.94
N TYR A 324 13.72 -5.14 9.73
CA TYR A 324 13.98 -4.56 8.44
C TYR A 324 15.46 -4.63 8.08
N ASP A 325 15.75 -5.01 6.86
CA ASP A 325 17.07 -4.98 6.24
C ASP A 325 17.13 -3.83 5.22
N SER A 326 17.82 -2.76 5.56
CA SER A 326 17.93 -1.56 4.72
C SER A 326 18.85 -1.70 3.51
N GLU A 327 19.57 -2.82 3.37
CA GLU A 327 20.40 -3.09 2.18
C GLU A 327 19.59 -3.78 1.08
N THR A 328 18.59 -4.57 1.48
CA THR A 328 17.79 -5.39 0.55
C THR A 328 16.33 -4.99 0.47
N GLY A 329 15.85 -4.15 1.38
CA GLY A 329 14.44 -3.83 1.53
C GLY A 329 13.61 -4.95 2.17
N ASP A 330 14.24 -6.05 2.61
CA ASP A 330 13.55 -7.22 3.15
C ASP A 330 12.95 -6.91 4.52
N LEU A 331 11.66 -7.15 4.66
CA LEU A 331 10.93 -7.06 5.91
C LEU A 331 10.49 -8.47 6.31
N LYS A 332 10.99 -8.98 7.44
CA LYS A 332 10.80 -10.38 7.84
C LYS A 332 10.59 -10.56 9.34
N THR A 333 9.95 -11.64 9.71
CA THR A 333 9.92 -12.10 11.10
C THR A 333 11.30 -12.59 11.55
N LYS A 334 11.68 -12.24 12.79
CA LYS A 334 12.94 -12.70 13.40
C LYS A 334 12.88 -14.15 13.77
#